data_d6daf12dc6cfe2c0e5f9130103b2be98
#
_entry.id   d6daf12dc6cfe2c0e5f9130103b2be98
#
_cell.length_a   1.000
_cell.length_b   1.000
_cell.length_c   1.000
_cell.angle_alpha   90.00
_cell.angle_beta   90.00
_cell.angle_gamma   90.00
#
_symmetry.space_group_name_H-M   'P 1'
#
loop_
_entity.id
_entity.type
_entity.pdbx_description
1 polymer ?
#
loop_
_entity_poly.entity_id
_entity_poly.type
_entity_poly.pdbx_seq_one_letter_code
_entity_poly.pdbx_strand_id
1 'polypeptide(L)'
;MANASITPEDGPVAITGASGYIGSWIVRDCVEQGYTVHACVRDTSKPDKVNHLSALNEQGPGKVILFEADLFDRGSYDEAFERCTAVIHAGATVGYNRETPQEVYDGCFTENDHVLESVINAKTIRRFVFTSSFAAVGHPRPEGYVFTEKDWCGDNLEGYKGNWSEAKIPENRDIAYAMAKANTEKMIYQAASENGAFDAMAILPLHVIGPLMCENHDQGWSWQNCMKQMAQGNPYKKTKGGRMLWNNVDVRDVARAHRLCAETSSGGNGSRYILSASDPSGELFTWELQEMMERMYPDIQTIGGEEMVDGKPAKPTYDSPRSYCTLAIEELGLQTYSIEETVKATIDSYYELGLLTK
;
A
#
# COMPACT_ATOMS: atom_id res chain seq x y z
N MET A 1 -5.93 -21.79 17.36
CA MET A 1 -6.29 -20.93 18.52
C MET A 1 -7.25 -19.91 18.00
N ALA A 2 -8.24 -19.50 18.79
CA ALA A 2 -9.24 -18.55 18.32
C ALA A 2 -8.57 -17.22 17.93
N ASN A 3 -9.00 -16.64 16.82
CA ASN A 3 -8.63 -15.30 16.35
C ASN A 3 -8.93 -14.27 17.44
N ALA A 4 -8.01 -14.04 18.34
CA ALA A 4 -8.17 -13.02 19.35
C ALA A 4 -7.94 -11.66 18.69
N SER A 5 -8.94 -10.80 18.73
CA SER A 5 -8.79 -9.38 18.43
C SER A 5 -7.60 -8.81 19.19
N ILE A 6 -6.84 -7.93 18.57
CA ILE A 6 -5.74 -7.21 19.22
C ILE A 6 -6.22 -5.83 19.61
N THR A 7 -5.90 -5.42 20.82
CA THR A 7 -6.24 -4.11 21.39
C THR A 7 -4.98 -3.42 21.92
N PRO A 8 -5.02 -2.11 22.19
CA PRO A 8 -3.87 -1.39 22.75
C PRO A 8 -3.36 -1.95 24.08
N GLU A 9 -4.24 -2.60 24.87
CA GLU A 9 -3.91 -3.19 26.16
C GLU A 9 -3.16 -4.52 26.05
N ASP A 10 -3.21 -5.19 24.90
CA ASP A 10 -2.54 -6.48 24.69
C ASP A 10 -1.01 -6.34 24.58
N GLY A 11 -0.52 -5.18 24.13
CA GLY A 11 0.89 -4.87 23.99
C GLY A 11 1.19 -4.00 22.77
N PRO A 12 2.47 -3.69 22.53
CA PRO A 12 2.88 -2.89 21.39
C PRO A 12 2.56 -3.54 20.04
N VAL A 13 2.43 -2.71 19.01
CA VAL A 13 2.41 -3.14 17.61
C VAL A 13 3.66 -2.63 16.91
N ALA A 14 4.35 -3.48 16.16
CA ALA A 14 5.50 -3.04 15.37
C ALA A 14 5.08 -2.70 13.95
N ILE A 15 5.62 -1.61 13.41
CA ILE A 15 5.35 -1.15 12.04
C ILE A 15 6.66 -1.04 11.29
N THR A 16 6.88 -1.86 10.28
CA THR A 16 8.05 -1.75 9.42
C THR A 16 7.82 -0.73 8.30
N GLY A 17 8.90 -0.11 7.82
CA GLY A 17 8.75 0.97 6.83
C GLY A 17 7.99 2.18 7.37
N ALA A 18 8.06 2.41 8.68
CA ALA A 18 7.28 3.42 9.40
C ALA A 18 7.49 4.84 8.88
N SER A 19 8.67 5.19 8.36
CA SER A 19 8.96 6.51 7.79
C SER A 19 8.53 6.67 6.32
N GLY A 20 7.98 5.62 5.69
CA GLY A 20 7.44 5.66 4.33
C GLY A 20 6.04 6.28 4.29
N TYR A 21 5.55 6.59 3.09
CA TYR A 21 4.25 7.23 2.90
C TYR A 21 3.10 6.46 3.57
N ILE A 22 2.89 5.20 3.23
CA ILE A 22 1.84 4.36 3.84
C ILE A 22 2.17 4.09 5.32
N GLY A 23 3.42 3.70 5.62
CA GLY A 23 3.85 3.37 6.98
C GLY A 23 3.60 4.49 7.99
N SER A 24 3.88 5.74 7.62
CA SER A 24 3.66 6.90 8.51
C SER A 24 2.18 7.11 8.84
N TRP A 25 1.28 6.89 7.88
CA TRP A 25 -0.15 6.95 8.13
C TRP A 25 -0.64 5.79 9.00
N ILE A 26 -0.06 4.58 8.87
CA ILE A 26 -0.37 3.45 9.76
C ILE A 26 0.08 3.78 11.19
N VAL A 27 1.29 4.35 11.36
CA VAL A 27 1.77 4.79 12.68
C VAL A 27 0.80 5.79 13.29
N ARG A 28 0.39 6.81 12.53
CA ARG A 28 -0.56 7.83 12.97
C ARG A 28 -1.90 7.23 13.39
N ASP A 29 -2.51 6.40 12.55
CA ASP A 29 -3.81 5.78 12.82
C ASP A 29 -3.74 4.90 14.09
N CYS A 30 -2.67 4.11 14.28
CA CYS A 30 -2.46 3.33 15.49
C CYS A 30 -2.28 4.21 16.74
N VAL A 31 -1.51 5.29 16.67
CA VAL A 31 -1.31 6.22 17.80
C VAL A 31 -2.62 6.91 18.17
N GLU A 32 -3.43 7.35 17.20
CA GLU A 32 -4.75 7.95 17.44
C GLU A 32 -5.72 6.99 18.13
N GLN A 33 -5.53 5.67 17.96
CA GLN A 33 -6.30 4.62 18.63
C GLN A 33 -5.67 4.12 19.94
N GLY A 34 -4.59 4.72 20.40
CA GLY A 34 -4.00 4.44 21.72
C GLY A 34 -2.89 3.38 21.74
N TYR A 35 -2.46 2.88 20.60
CA TYR A 35 -1.39 1.88 20.55
C TYR A 35 -0.02 2.47 20.90
N THR A 36 0.79 1.67 21.60
CA THR A 36 2.24 1.86 21.62
C THR A 36 2.79 1.24 20.33
N VAL A 37 3.40 2.07 19.50
CA VAL A 37 3.93 1.69 18.20
C VAL A 37 5.45 1.60 18.24
N HIS A 38 6.00 0.44 17.92
CA HIS A 38 7.41 0.26 17.62
C HIS A 38 7.62 0.57 16.13
N ALA A 39 8.02 1.80 15.85
CA ALA A 39 8.17 2.31 14.48
C ALA A 39 9.58 1.97 13.96
N CYS A 40 9.67 0.97 13.08
CA CYS A 40 10.94 0.52 12.51
C CYS A 40 11.32 1.40 11.31
N VAL A 41 12.48 2.04 11.41
CA VAL A 41 13.07 2.93 10.40
C VAL A 41 14.53 2.55 10.16
N ARG A 42 15.07 2.86 8.97
CA ARG A 42 16.45 2.50 8.63
C ARG A 42 17.51 3.29 9.38
N ASP A 43 17.19 4.51 9.81
CA ASP A 43 18.14 5.43 10.39
C ASP A 43 17.40 6.46 11.25
N THR A 44 17.52 6.34 12.56
CA THR A 44 16.89 7.25 13.54
C THR A 44 17.60 8.59 13.66
N SER A 45 18.83 8.70 13.16
CA SER A 45 19.63 9.92 13.20
C SER A 45 19.26 10.97 12.16
N LYS A 46 18.32 10.65 11.24
CA LYS A 46 17.86 11.55 10.16
C LYS A 46 16.56 12.26 10.53
N PRO A 47 16.61 13.49 11.08
CA PRO A 47 15.42 14.20 11.55
C PRO A 47 14.37 14.41 10.47
N ASP A 48 14.78 14.71 9.24
CA ASP A 48 13.92 14.89 8.08
C ASP A 48 13.06 13.65 7.76
N LYS A 49 13.51 12.47 8.20
CA LYS A 49 12.80 11.20 7.97
C LYS A 49 11.99 10.69 9.16
N VAL A 50 12.23 11.21 10.36
CA VAL A 50 11.61 10.66 11.57
C VAL A 50 10.85 11.67 12.43
N ASN A 51 11.10 12.98 12.26
CA ASN A 51 10.45 14.00 13.09
C ASN A 51 8.94 13.98 13.02
N HIS A 52 8.36 13.73 11.84
CA HIS A 52 6.92 13.62 11.68
C HIS A 52 6.32 12.45 12.47
N LEU A 53 7.07 11.35 12.66
CA LEU A 53 6.67 10.24 13.51
C LEU A 53 6.76 10.59 15.00
N SER A 54 7.88 11.19 15.41
CA SER A 54 8.08 11.59 16.81
C SER A 54 7.07 12.63 17.26
N ALA A 55 6.64 13.52 16.37
CA ALA A 55 5.62 14.54 16.65
C ALA A 55 4.24 13.93 16.96
N LEU A 56 3.98 12.69 16.55
CA LEU A 56 2.72 12.00 16.86
C LEU A 56 2.56 11.71 18.37
N ASN A 57 3.65 11.69 19.13
CA ASN A 57 3.58 11.53 20.59
C ASN A 57 2.81 12.66 21.30
N GLU A 58 2.65 13.81 20.64
CA GLU A 58 1.91 14.97 21.16
C GLU A 58 0.47 15.06 20.56
N GLN A 59 0.10 14.13 19.67
CA GLN A 59 -1.13 14.24 18.87
C GLN A 59 -2.18 13.18 19.20
N GLY A 60 -1.86 12.17 20.00
CA GLY A 60 -2.78 11.08 20.29
C GLY A 60 -2.53 10.45 21.66
N PRO A 61 -3.42 9.54 22.09
CA PRO A 61 -3.28 8.82 23.36
C PRO A 61 -2.17 7.73 23.31
N GLY A 62 -1.79 7.27 22.12
CA GLY A 62 -0.75 6.27 21.93
C GLY A 62 0.66 6.85 21.97
N LYS A 63 1.65 6.02 21.66
CA LYS A 63 3.07 6.40 21.67
C LYS A 63 3.83 5.82 20.50
N VAL A 64 4.83 6.55 20.02
CA VAL A 64 5.82 6.09 19.03
C VAL A 64 7.16 5.88 19.72
N ILE A 65 7.74 4.70 19.51
CA ILE A 65 9.11 4.37 19.90
C ILE A 65 9.85 3.99 18.62
N LEU A 66 10.93 4.69 18.30
CA LEU A 66 11.71 4.43 17.10
C LEU A 66 12.70 3.29 17.33
N PHE A 67 12.78 2.39 16.33
CA PHE A 67 13.77 1.31 16.27
C PHE A 67 14.50 1.36 14.93
N GLU A 68 15.80 1.11 14.94
CA GLU A 68 16.57 0.95 13.71
C GLU A 68 16.47 -0.47 13.20
N ALA A 69 16.03 -0.63 11.95
CA ALA A 69 15.97 -1.93 11.28
C ALA A 69 15.99 -1.76 9.76
N ASP A 70 16.67 -2.66 9.07
CA ASP A 70 16.77 -2.69 7.61
C ASP A 70 16.25 -4.01 7.05
N LEU A 71 15.46 -3.95 5.96
CA LEU A 71 14.88 -5.12 5.30
C LEU A 71 15.93 -6.12 4.77
N PHE A 72 17.15 -5.65 4.51
CA PHE A 72 18.25 -6.48 4.02
C PHE A 72 19.20 -6.94 5.13
N ASP A 73 18.98 -6.52 6.37
CA ASP A 73 19.77 -6.95 7.53
C ASP A 73 18.97 -7.97 8.35
N ARG A 74 19.33 -9.24 8.19
CA ARG A 74 18.66 -10.37 8.86
C ARG A 74 18.76 -10.25 10.38
N GLY A 75 17.61 -10.34 11.07
CA GLY A 75 17.51 -10.22 12.52
C GLY A 75 17.47 -8.78 13.04
N SER A 76 17.59 -7.74 12.18
CA SER A 76 17.52 -6.34 12.61
C SER A 76 16.18 -5.95 13.25
N TYR A 77 15.12 -6.72 12.98
CA TYR A 77 13.79 -6.50 13.55
C TYR A 77 13.55 -7.18 14.90
N ASP A 78 14.45 -8.08 15.35
CA ASP A 78 14.20 -8.92 16.54
C ASP A 78 13.92 -8.08 17.79
N GLU A 79 14.72 -7.04 18.06
CA GLU A 79 14.52 -6.14 19.19
C GLU A 79 13.19 -5.36 19.08
N ALA A 80 12.89 -4.85 17.90
CA ALA A 80 11.67 -4.08 17.65
C ALA A 80 10.39 -4.92 17.85
N PHE A 81 10.46 -6.23 17.56
CA PHE A 81 9.32 -7.13 17.65
C PHE A 81 9.16 -7.75 19.05
N GLU A 82 10.14 -7.56 19.91
CA GLU A 82 10.08 -8.08 21.28
C GLU A 82 8.83 -7.54 22.00
N ARG A 83 8.02 -8.44 22.57
CA ARG A 83 6.75 -8.16 23.27
C ARG A 83 5.64 -7.56 22.40
N CYS A 84 5.84 -7.38 21.11
CA CYS A 84 4.76 -6.97 20.24
C CYS A 84 3.73 -8.08 20.08
N THR A 85 2.45 -7.69 19.96
CA THR A 85 1.33 -8.63 19.75
C THR A 85 0.97 -8.73 18.27
N ALA A 86 1.28 -7.69 17.50
CA ALA A 86 1.15 -7.68 16.06
C ALA A 86 2.33 -7.00 15.37
N VAL A 87 2.55 -7.40 14.13
CA VAL A 87 3.44 -6.71 13.21
C VAL A 87 2.63 -6.25 12.00
N ILE A 88 2.75 -4.98 11.64
CA ILE A 88 2.22 -4.42 10.40
C ILE A 88 3.42 -4.13 9.49
N HIS A 89 3.56 -4.94 8.45
CA HIS A 89 4.69 -4.86 7.54
C HIS A 89 4.34 -4.01 6.31
N ALA A 90 4.70 -2.73 6.36
CA ALA A 90 4.55 -1.78 5.25
C ALA A 90 5.88 -1.44 4.56
N GLY A 91 6.98 -1.97 5.05
CA GLY A 91 8.29 -1.83 4.43
C GLY A 91 8.38 -2.62 3.13
N ALA A 92 8.80 -1.98 2.06
CA ALA A 92 9.14 -2.63 0.81
C ALA A 92 10.13 -1.77 0.03
N THR A 93 11.09 -2.40 -0.64
CA THR A 93 11.85 -1.72 -1.66
C THR A 93 11.08 -1.85 -2.97
N VAL A 94 10.37 -0.80 -3.34
CA VAL A 94 9.65 -0.77 -4.61
C VAL A 94 10.67 -0.92 -5.75
N GLY A 95 10.41 -1.86 -6.66
CA GLY A 95 11.38 -2.35 -7.65
C GLY A 95 11.93 -1.32 -8.67
N TYR A 96 11.61 -0.04 -8.53
CA TYR A 96 12.05 1.02 -9.45
C TYR A 96 13.57 1.32 -9.37
N ASN A 97 14.23 0.94 -8.26
CA ASN A 97 15.67 1.11 -8.08
C ASN A 97 16.49 -0.13 -8.45
N ARG A 98 15.85 -1.16 -9.01
CA ARG A 98 16.49 -2.42 -9.42
C ARG A 98 16.58 -2.48 -10.94
N GLU A 99 17.68 -3.00 -11.46
CA GLU A 99 17.97 -2.95 -12.90
C GLU A 99 17.25 -4.07 -13.66
N THR A 100 17.15 -5.25 -13.08
CA THR A 100 16.63 -6.43 -13.73
C THR A 100 15.33 -6.97 -13.10
N PRO A 101 14.49 -7.68 -13.89
CA PRO A 101 13.31 -8.37 -13.34
C PRO A 101 13.66 -9.37 -12.23
N GLN A 102 14.79 -10.05 -12.33
CA GLN A 102 15.26 -11.00 -11.33
C GLN A 102 15.55 -10.29 -10.00
N GLU A 103 16.26 -9.16 -10.02
CA GLU A 103 16.53 -8.37 -8.80
C GLU A 103 15.26 -7.84 -8.14
N VAL A 104 14.24 -7.48 -8.94
CA VAL A 104 12.92 -7.09 -8.41
C VAL A 104 12.28 -8.26 -7.66
N TYR A 105 12.30 -9.44 -8.28
CA TYR A 105 11.70 -10.65 -7.71
C TYR A 105 12.43 -11.08 -6.43
N ASP A 106 13.74 -11.29 -6.52
CA ASP A 106 14.56 -11.77 -5.39
C ASP A 106 14.54 -10.80 -4.21
N GLY A 107 14.54 -9.49 -4.50
CA GLY A 107 14.47 -8.50 -3.47
C GLY A 107 13.17 -8.54 -2.67
N CYS A 108 12.04 -8.69 -3.33
CA CYS A 108 10.76 -8.84 -2.63
C CYS A 108 10.75 -10.07 -1.71
N PHE A 109 11.35 -11.18 -2.14
CA PHE A 109 11.47 -12.37 -1.31
C PHE A 109 12.37 -12.17 -0.10
N THR A 110 13.59 -11.66 -0.33
CA THR A 110 14.57 -11.43 0.74
C THR A 110 14.02 -10.51 1.82
N GLU A 111 13.40 -9.41 1.44
CA GLU A 111 12.81 -8.44 2.36
C GLU A 111 11.74 -9.09 3.26
N ASN A 112 10.84 -9.86 2.67
CA ASN A 112 9.76 -10.51 3.41
C ASN A 112 10.26 -11.70 4.25
N ASP A 113 11.23 -12.48 3.78
CA ASP A 113 11.84 -13.60 4.51
C ASP A 113 12.51 -13.13 5.80
N HIS A 114 13.30 -12.06 5.75
CA HIS A 114 13.96 -11.52 6.94
C HIS A 114 12.97 -11.02 8.00
N VAL A 115 11.93 -10.30 7.58
CA VAL A 115 10.89 -9.82 8.51
C VAL A 115 10.12 -10.98 9.10
N LEU A 116 9.75 -11.96 8.26
CA LEU A 116 9.00 -13.14 8.69
C LEU A 116 9.78 -13.98 9.69
N GLU A 117 11.09 -14.13 9.53
CA GLU A 117 11.94 -14.81 10.49
C GLU A 117 11.90 -14.14 11.87
N SER A 118 12.01 -12.80 11.93
CA SER A 118 11.89 -12.06 13.19
C SER A 118 10.47 -12.19 13.80
N VAL A 119 9.41 -12.24 12.98
CA VAL A 119 8.04 -12.54 13.46
C VAL A 119 7.97 -13.91 14.13
N ILE A 120 8.56 -14.93 13.49
CA ILE A 120 8.61 -16.29 14.02
C ILE A 120 9.42 -16.35 15.32
N ASN A 121 10.52 -15.60 15.40
CA ASN A 121 11.41 -15.58 16.57
C ASN A 121 10.78 -14.88 17.78
N ALA A 122 9.95 -13.86 17.58
CA ALA A 122 9.38 -13.03 18.63
C ALA A 122 8.44 -13.79 19.60
N LYS A 123 7.82 -14.91 19.21
CA LYS A 123 6.93 -15.80 20.02
C LYS A 123 5.67 -15.13 20.58
N THR A 124 5.58 -13.81 20.61
CA THR A 124 4.46 -13.04 21.16
C THR A 124 3.49 -12.55 20.08
N ILE A 125 3.94 -12.58 18.82
CA ILE A 125 3.14 -12.11 17.68
C ILE A 125 1.98 -13.08 17.46
N ARG A 126 0.78 -12.52 17.40
CA ARG A 126 -0.48 -13.25 17.11
C ARG A 126 -1.03 -12.89 15.73
N ARG A 127 -0.64 -11.72 15.20
CA ARG A 127 -1.10 -11.22 13.91
C ARG A 127 0.05 -10.60 13.12
N PHE A 128 0.15 -11.01 11.87
CA PHE A 128 1.04 -10.42 10.89
C PHE A 128 0.22 -9.84 9.73
N VAL A 129 0.09 -8.52 9.68
CA VAL A 129 -0.58 -7.81 8.57
C VAL A 129 0.48 -7.25 7.65
N PHE A 130 0.40 -7.51 6.36
CA PHE A 130 1.42 -7.02 5.44
C PHE A 130 0.83 -6.31 4.23
N THR A 131 1.54 -5.30 3.76
CA THR A 131 1.20 -4.57 2.56
C THR A 131 1.68 -5.35 1.34
N SER A 132 0.76 -6.07 0.72
CA SER A 132 0.95 -6.64 -0.60
C SER A 132 0.71 -5.57 -1.67
N SER A 133 0.08 -5.91 -2.75
CA SER A 133 -0.31 -4.99 -3.81
C SER A 133 -1.46 -5.59 -4.61
N PHE A 134 -2.29 -4.76 -5.21
CA PHE A 134 -3.21 -5.24 -6.24
C PHE A 134 -2.49 -5.98 -7.39
N ALA A 135 -1.20 -5.72 -7.59
CA ALA A 135 -0.39 -6.47 -8.53
C ALA A 135 -0.38 -7.99 -8.27
N ALA A 136 -0.57 -8.41 -7.01
CA ALA A 136 -0.69 -9.84 -6.67
C ALA A 136 -2.03 -10.48 -7.10
N VAL A 137 -2.98 -9.66 -7.52
CA VAL A 137 -4.34 -10.06 -7.97
C VAL A 137 -4.46 -9.93 -9.48
N GLY A 138 -4.05 -8.77 -10.00
CA GLY A 138 -4.29 -8.35 -11.37
C GLY A 138 -3.50 -9.15 -12.40
N HIS A 139 -4.20 -9.58 -13.44
CA HIS A 139 -3.60 -10.20 -14.63
C HIS A 139 -4.55 -9.99 -15.82
N PRO A 140 -4.12 -10.28 -17.05
CA PRO A 140 -4.96 -10.09 -18.22
C PRO A 140 -6.32 -10.81 -18.09
N ARG A 141 -7.41 -10.05 -18.24
CA ARG A 141 -8.81 -10.52 -18.24
C ARG A 141 -9.59 -9.84 -19.37
N PRO A 142 -10.75 -10.38 -19.74
CA PRO A 142 -11.65 -9.70 -20.68
C PRO A 142 -12.08 -8.31 -20.18
N GLU A 143 -12.38 -7.42 -21.10
CA GLU A 143 -12.92 -6.10 -20.82
C GLU A 143 -14.15 -6.19 -19.88
N GLY A 144 -14.18 -5.30 -18.87
CA GLY A 144 -15.27 -5.26 -17.88
C GLY A 144 -15.15 -6.24 -16.72
N TYR A 145 -14.09 -7.07 -16.68
CA TYR A 145 -13.87 -7.95 -15.54
C TYR A 145 -13.60 -7.14 -14.28
N VAL A 146 -14.26 -7.51 -13.18
CA VAL A 146 -14.05 -6.93 -11.85
C VAL A 146 -13.31 -7.96 -11.01
N PHE A 147 -12.11 -7.60 -10.58
CA PHE A 147 -11.26 -8.46 -9.76
C PHE A 147 -11.76 -8.52 -8.32
N THR A 148 -11.52 -9.66 -7.70
CA THR A 148 -11.81 -9.93 -6.29
C THR A 148 -10.58 -10.51 -5.59
N GLU A 149 -10.64 -10.64 -4.28
CA GLU A 149 -9.60 -11.24 -3.45
C GLU A 149 -9.30 -12.72 -3.78
N LYS A 150 -10.18 -13.37 -4.55
CA LYS A 150 -9.99 -14.77 -5.01
C LYS A 150 -9.06 -14.87 -6.21
N ASP A 151 -8.85 -13.77 -6.92
CA ASP A 151 -7.97 -13.73 -8.07
C ASP A 151 -6.49 -13.68 -7.64
N TRP A 152 -5.65 -14.35 -8.41
CA TRP A 152 -4.20 -14.34 -8.21
C TRP A 152 -3.48 -13.99 -9.51
N CYS A 153 -2.47 -13.15 -9.41
CA CYS A 153 -1.54 -12.95 -10.52
C CYS A 153 -0.90 -14.29 -10.89
N GLY A 154 -0.89 -14.60 -12.16
CA GLY A 154 -0.30 -15.84 -12.67
C GLY A 154 -1.29 -16.97 -12.92
N ASP A 155 -2.50 -16.95 -12.40
CA ASP A 155 -3.49 -18.04 -12.61
C ASP A 155 -3.81 -18.28 -14.09
N ASN A 156 -3.66 -17.24 -14.93
CA ASN A 156 -3.87 -17.30 -16.37
C ASN A 156 -2.60 -17.02 -17.19
N LEU A 157 -1.45 -16.96 -16.57
CA LEU A 157 -0.18 -16.84 -17.30
C LEU A 157 0.29 -18.23 -17.72
N GLU A 158 0.51 -18.42 -19.02
CA GLU A 158 0.99 -19.67 -19.57
C GLU A 158 2.34 -20.05 -18.93
N GLY A 159 2.43 -21.27 -18.41
CA GLY A 159 3.64 -21.78 -17.76
C GLY A 159 3.81 -21.39 -16.28
N TYR A 160 2.86 -20.66 -15.68
CA TYR A 160 2.87 -20.31 -14.26
C TYR A 160 1.81 -21.09 -13.49
N LYS A 161 2.21 -22.00 -12.64
CA LYS A 161 1.32 -22.82 -11.79
C LYS A 161 1.70 -22.73 -10.31
N GLY A 162 1.67 -21.52 -9.78
CA GLY A 162 1.52 -21.31 -8.33
C GLY A 162 2.57 -21.89 -7.38
N ASN A 163 3.62 -22.53 -7.86
CA ASN A 163 4.76 -22.90 -7.02
C ASN A 163 5.80 -21.79 -7.10
N TRP A 164 5.82 -20.93 -6.06
CA TRP A 164 6.71 -19.78 -6.01
C TRP A 164 8.20 -20.19 -6.06
N SER A 165 8.56 -21.37 -5.53
CA SER A 165 9.95 -21.87 -5.54
C SER A 165 10.44 -22.33 -6.92
N GLU A 166 9.54 -22.54 -7.86
CA GLU A 166 9.83 -23.01 -9.22
C GLU A 166 9.40 -21.97 -10.28
N ALA A 167 9.00 -20.78 -9.87
CA ALA A 167 8.51 -19.76 -10.78
C ALA A 167 9.59 -19.28 -11.74
N LYS A 168 9.29 -19.34 -13.03
CA LYS A 168 10.14 -18.74 -14.06
C LYS A 168 9.90 -17.23 -14.08
N ILE A 169 10.93 -16.45 -13.77
CA ILE A 169 10.84 -14.99 -13.74
C ILE A 169 10.73 -14.46 -15.18
N PRO A 170 9.68 -13.70 -15.51
CA PRO A 170 9.52 -13.12 -16.83
C PRO A 170 10.49 -11.96 -17.07
N GLU A 171 10.76 -11.65 -18.34
CA GLU A 171 11.63 -10.54 -18.75
C GLU A 171 10.99 -9.15 -18.49
N ASN A 172 9.71 -9.10 -18.20
CA ASN A 172 8.99 -7.85 -17.88
C ASN A 172 9.03 -7.57 -16.38
N ARG A 173 9.55 -6.39 -16.00
CA ARG A 173 9.69 -5.97 -14.58
C ARG A 173 8.35 -5.88 -13.84
N ASP A 174 7.31 -5.37 -14.49
CA ASP A 174 6.00 -5.20 -13.85
C ASP A 174 5.36 -6.57 -13.57
N ILE A 175 5.54 -7.53 -14.47
CA ILE A 175 5.06 -8.90 -14.27
C ILE A 175 5.93 -9.60 -13.21
N ALA A 176 7.25 -9.40 -13.21
CA ALA A 176 8.13 -9.94 -12.17
C ALA A 176 7.75 -9.42 -10.78
N TYR A 177 7.44 -8.13 -10.66
CA TYR A 177 6.91 -7.54 -9.42
C TYR A 177 5.58 -8.16 -9.01
N ALA A 178 4.64 -8.29 -9.94
CA ALA A 178 3.33 -8.88 -9.67
C ALA A 178 3.45 -10.33 -9.17
N MET A 179 4.30 -11.13 -9.84
CA MET A 179 4.59 -12.50 -9.41
C MET A 179 5.29 -12.55 -8.05
N ALA A 180 6.24 -11.65 -7.79
CA ALA A 180 6.93 -11.56 -6.51
C ALA A 180 5.92 -11.28 -5.39
N LYS A 181 5.02 -10.33 -5.57
CA LYS A 181 3.97 -10.03 -4.58
C LYS A 181 3.04 -11.22 -4.35
N ALA A 182 2.54 -11.86 -5.40
CA ALA A 182 1.68 -13.04 -5.27
C ALA A 182 2.39 -14.21 -4.56
N ASN A 183 3.65 -14.44 -4.89
CA ASN A 183 4.40 -15.57 -4.35
C ASN A 183 4.87 -15.31 -2.92
N THR A 184 5.25 -14.08 -2.55
CA THR A 184 5.56 -13.72 -1.16
C THR A 184 4.31 -13.83 -0.27
N GLU A 185 3.11 -13.47 -0.74
CA GLU A 185 1.88 -13.75 0.00
C GLU A 185 1.74 -15.24 0.31
N LYS A 186 1.89 -16.11 -0.69
CA LYS A 186 1.77 -17.57 -0.53
C LYS A 186 2.82 -18.11 0.45
N MET A 187 4.06 -17.63 0.37
CA MET A 187 5.14 -17.96 1.30
C MET A 187 4.79 -17.60 2.74
N ILE A 188 4.31 -16.38 2.95
CA ILE A 188 3.94 -15.88 4.28
C ILE A 188 2.78 -16.69 4.88
N TYR A 189 1.74 -16.99 4.09
CA TYR A 189 0.60 -17.79 4.56
C TYR A 189 0.99 -19.22 4.89
N GLN A 190 1.89 -19.81 4.10
CA GLN A 190 2.43 -21.14 4.38
C GLN A 190 3.21 -21.14 5.69
N ALA A 191 4.12 -20.18 5.88
CA ALA A 191 4.92 -20.09 7.11
C ALA A 191 4.04 -19.85 8.35
N ALA A 192 3.00 -19.03 8.25
CA ALA A 192 2.04 -18.83 9.35
C ALA A 192 1.27 -20.12 9.66
N SER A 193 0.84 -20.86 8.63
CA SER A 193 0.17 -22.17 8.80
C SER A 193 1.06 -23.21 9.46
N GLU A 194 2.33 -23.27 9.07
CA GLU A 194 3.31 -24.21 9.64
C GLU A 194 3.69 -23.84 11.07
N ASN A 195 3.81 -22.55 11.37
CA ASN A 195 4.13 -22.04 12.70
C ASN A 195 2.95 -22.20 13.69
N GLY A 196 1.74 -21.88 13.25
CA GLY A 196 0.50 -21.98 14.00
C GLY A 196 0.35 -21.03 15.20
N ALA A 197 1.29 -20.11 15.43
CA ALA A 197 1.24 -19.13 16.52
C ALA A 197 0.61 -17.81 16.12
N PHE A 198 0.65 -17.46 14.83
CA PHE A 198 0.10 -16.21 14.30
C PHE A 198 -0.69 -16.45 13.01
N ASP A 199 -1.63 -15.55 12.74
CA ASP A 199 -2.32 -15.46 11.46
C ASP A 199 -1.66 -14.36 10.60
N ALA A 200 -1.56 -14.60 9.29
CA ALA A 200 -1.09 -13.63 8.32
C ALA A 200 -2.24 -13.14 7.43
N MET A 201 -2.36 -11.84 7.25
CA MET A 201 -3.36 -11.18 6.42
C MET A 201 -2.73 -10.15 5.50
N ALA A 202 -3.22 -10.04 4.27
CA ALA A 202 -2.70 -9.10 3.28
C ALA A 202 -3.65 -7.94 3.00
N ILE A 203 -3.09 -6.74 2.92
CA ILE A 203 -3.72 -5.57 2.35
C ILE A 203 -3.17 -5.36 0.94
N LEU A 204 -4.05 -5.23 -0.05
CA LEU A 204 -3.71 -5.15 -1.46
C LEU A 204 -4.15 -3.81 -2.07
N PRO A 205 -3.40 -2.72 -1.83
CA PRO A 205 -3.78 -1.41 -2.35
C PRO A 205 -3.59 -1.32 -3.86
N LEU A 206 -4.47 -0.52 -4.50
CA LEU A 206 -4.35 -0.12 -5.89
C LEU A 206 -3.61 1.23 -5.98
N HIS A 207 -4.22 2.26 -6.55
CA HIS A 207 -3.57 3.55 -6.71
C HIS A 207 -3.70 4.37 -5.42
N VAL A 208 -2.69 4.31 -4.56
CA VAL A 208 -2.71 5.02 -3.28
C VAL A 208 -2.37 6.48 -3.50
N ILE A 209 -3.33 7.35 -3.22
CA ILE A 209 -3.17 8.81 -3.16
C ILE A 209 -3.67 9.32 -1.81
N GLY A 210 -3.54 10.60 -1.52
CA GLY A 210 -3.94 11.18 -0.24
C GLY A 210 -2.84 12.10 0.30
N PRO A 211 -3.04 12.69 1.49
CA PRO A 211 -2.14 13.69 2.01
C PRO A 211 -0.76 13.14 2.39
N LEU A 212 0.26 13.96 2.19
CA LEU A 212 1.62 13.69 2.63
C LEU A 212 1.82 14.20 4.07
N MET A 213 2.60 13.51 4.88
CA MET A 213 2.97 13.96 6.22
C MET A 213 4.32 14.69 6.26
N CYS A 214 5.15 14.51 5.26
CA CYS A 214 6.44 15.20 5.11
C CYS A 214 6.89 15.21 3.65
N GLU A 215 7.87 16.06 3.33
CA GLU A 215 8.41 16.22 1.98
C GLU A 215 9.01 14.92 1.41
N ASN A 216 9.58 14.07 2.27
CA ASN A 216 10.17 12.80 1.84
C ASN A 216 9.13 11.78 1.29
N HIS A 217 7.83 12.03 1.48
CA HIS A 217 6.77 11.22 0.89
C HIS A 217 6.54 11.53 -0.59
N ASP A 218 7.08 12.64 -1.10
CA ASP A 218 6.99 12.98 -2.52
C ASP A 218 8.02 12.19 -3.34
N GLN A 219 7.73 10.93 -3.56
CA GLN A 219 8.58 10.04 -4.36
C GLN A 219 8.20 10.14 -5.84
N GLY A 220 9.16 10.40 -6.71
CA GLY A 220 8.95 10.63 -8.16
C GLY A 220 8.30 9.49 -8.95
N TRP A 221 8.01 8.37 -8.30
CA TRP A 221 7.37 7.18 -8.89
C TRP A 221 6.01 6.87 -8.30
N SER A 222 5.56 7.64 -7.31
CA SER A 222 4.33 7.41 -6.57
C SER A 222 3.12 8.00 -7.30
N TRP A 223 1.95 7.45 -6.99
CA TRP A 223 0.69 7.93 -7.56
C TRP A 223 0.37 9.36 -7.11
N GLN A 224 0.67 9.71 -5.84
CA GLN A 224 0.53 11.08 -5.37
C GLN A 224 1.47 12.05 -6.10
N ASN A 225 2.69 11.64 -6.46
CA ASN A 225 3.57 12.48 -7.28
C ASN A 225 2.99 12.68 -8.69
N CYS A 226 2.32 11.68 -9.27
CA CYS A 226 1.62 11.85 -10.53
C CYS A 226 0.53 12.93 -10.42
N MET A 227 -0.19 13.02 -9.29
CA MET A 227 -1.14 14.08 -9.01
C MET A 227 -0.46 15.45 -9.01
N LYS A 228 0.68 15.58 -8.32
CA LYS A 228 1.49 16.82 -8.34
C LYS A 228 1.92 17.20 -9.76
N GLN A 229 2.42 16.24 -10.55
CA GLN A 229 2.84 16.49 -11.92
C GLN A 229 1.68 17.01 -12.78
N MET A 230 0.49 16.43 -12.64
CA MET A 230 -0.71 16.92 -13.33
C MET A 230 -1.06 18.34 -12.88
N ALA A 231 -1.04 18.62 -11.58
CA ALA A 231 -1.30 19.94 -11.02
C ALA A 231 -0.29 21.02 -11.48
N GLN A 232 0.92 20.63 -11.83
CA GLN A 232 1.95 21.49 -12.41
C GLN A 232 1.84 21.68 -13.94
N GLY A 233 0.79 21.13 -14.56
CA GLY A 233 0.62 21.18 -16.02
C GLY A 233 1.56 20.25 -16.78
N ASN A 234 2.16 19.27 -16.12
CA ASN A 234 2.97 18.27 -16.80
C ASN A 234 2.09 17.13 -17.33
N PRO A 235 2.28 16.68 -18.57
CA PRO A 235 1.52 15.56 -19.09
C PRO A 235 1.89 14.29 -18.32
N TYR A 236 0.89 13.52 -17.92
CA TYR A 236 1.13 12.24 -17.29
C TYR A 236 1.70 11.24 -18.30
N LYS A 237 2.97 10.90 -18.16
CA LYS A 237 3.76 10.18 -19.17
C LYS A 237 3.26 8.76 -19.48
N LYS A 238 2.54 8.12 -18.55
CA LYS A 238 2.04 6.75 -18.73
C LYS A 238 0.71 6.68 -19.47
N THR A 239 0.04 7.80 -19.64
CA THR A 239 -1.25 7.84 -20.30
C THR A 239 -1.13 8.57 -21.63
N LYS A 240 -1.19 7.85 -22.71
CA LYS A 240 -1.39 8.44 -24.01
C LYS A 240 -2.77 9.09 -24.04
N GLY A 241 -2.83 10.38 -23.68
CA GLY A 241 -4.02 11.19 -23.84
C GLY A 241 -5.17 10.91 -22.88
N GLY A 242 -4.93 10.93 -21.58
CA GLY A 242 -6.03 10.96 -20.60
C GLY A 242 -6.86 9.68 -20.43
N ARG A 243 -6.45 8.57 -21.04
CA ARG A 243 -7.25 7.33 -21.12
C ARG A 243 -7.10 6.36 -19.95
N MET A 244 -6.13 6.59 -19.07
CA MET A 244 -5.95 5.69 -17.94
C MET A 244 -7.13 5.83 -16.98
N LEU A 245 -7.74 4.73 -16.63
CA LEU A 245 -8.71 4.66 -15.53
C LEU A 245 -7.96 4.60 -14.21
N TRP A 246 -8.17 5.59 -13.36
CA TRP A 246 -7.67 5.61 -12.01
C TRP A 246 -8.70 4.98 -11.08
N ASN A 247 -8.29 3.93 -10.39
CA ASN A 247 -9.05 3.34 -9.30
C ASN A 247 -8.28 3.63 -8.02
N ASN A 248 -8.66 4.72 -7.36
CA ASN A 248 -7.89 5.31 -6.28
C ASN A 248 -8.35 4.80 -4.91
N VAL A 249 -7.42 4.81 -3.96
CA VAL A 249 -7.69 4.64 -2.54
C VAL A 249 -6.94 5.68 -1.74
N ASP A 250 -7.57 6.20 -0.70
CA ASP A 250 -6.94 7.15 0.21
C ASP A 250 -5.93 6.43 1.11
N VAL A 251 -4.75 7.03 1.29
CA VAL A 251 -3.70 6.49 2.17
C VAL A 251 -4.17 6.33 3.61
N ARG A 252 -5.10 7.18 4.05
CA ARG A 252 -5.71 7.10 5.40
C ARG A 252 -6.61 5.86 5.54
N ASP A 253 -7.31 5.49 4.47
CA ASP A 253 -8.11 4.26 4.42
C ASP A 253 -7.21 3.02 4.37
N VAL A 254 -6.10 3.10 3.63
CA VAL A 254 -5.08 2.04 3.62
C VAL A 254 -4.52 1.84 5.04
N ALA A 255 -4.18 2.92 5.73
CA ALA A 255 -3.67 2.86 7.09
C ALA A 255 -4.69 2.24 8.06
N ARG A 256 -5.93 2.73 8.02
CA ARG A 256 -7.03 2.21 8.83
C ARG A 256 -7.30 0.73 8.59
N ALA A 257 -7.28 0.29 7.33
CA ALA A 257 -7.48 -1.12 6.99
C ALA A 257 -6.39 -2.02 7.58
N HIS A 258 -5.13 -1.58 7.60
CA HIS A 258 -4.05 -2.35 8.23
C HIS A 258 -4.30 -2.53 9.74
N ARG A 259 -4.68 -1.46 10.45
CA ARG A 259 -5.03 -1.57 11.88
C ARG A 259 -6.25 -2.45 12.11
N LEU A 260 -7.32 -2.24 11.34
CA LEU A 260 -8.52 -3.07 11.43
C LEU A 260 -8.23 -4.56 11.18
N CYS A 261 -7.32 -4.89 10.27
CA CYS A 261 -6.84 -6.26 10.08
C CYS A 261 -6.13 -6.81 11.32
N ALA A 262 -5.37 -5.98 12.03
CA ALA A 262 -4.74 -6.40 13.27
C ALA A 262 -5.78 -6.65 14.38
N GLU A 263 -6.83 -5.83 14.42
CA GLU A 263 -7.87 -5.86 15.45
C GLU A 263 -8.99 -6.87 15.21
N THR A 264 -9.26 -7.23 13.94
CA THR A 264 -10.44 -8.02 13.61
C THR A 264 -10.40 -9.43 14.17
N SER A 265 -11.56 -9.91 14.62
CA SER A 265 -11.82 -11.32 14.88
C SER A 265 -12.35 -12.06 13.63
N SER A 266 -12.66 -11.32 12.57
CA SER A 266 -13.07 -11.87 11.28
C SER A 266 -11.84 -12.22 10.44
N GLY A 267 -11.97 -13.23 9.59
CA GLY A 267 -10.85 -13.71 8.78
C GLY A 267 -9.83 -14.50 9.61
N GLY A 268 -8.69 -14.78 9.02
CA GLY A 268 -7.59 -15.55 9.61
C GLY A 268 -6.42 -15.64 8.66
N ASN A 269 -5.58 -16.65 8.86
CA ASN A 269 -4.45 -16.87 7.96
C ASN A 269 -4.90 -17.05 6.50
N GLY A 270 -4.37 -16.25 5.59
CA GLY A 270 -4.71 -16.24 4.17
C GLY A 270 -5.79 -15.22 3.78
N SER A 271 -6.35 -14.45 4.73
CA SER A 271 -7.28 -13.36 4.39
C SER A 271 -6.59 -12.26 3.60
N ARG A 272 -7.29 -11.77 2.59
CA ARG A 272 -6.82 -10.75 1.64
C ARG A 272 -7.88 -9.67 1.51
N TYR A 273 -7.47 -8.41 1.47
CA TYR A 273 -8.38 -7.28 1.31
C TYR A 273 -7.87 -6.32 0.25
N ILE A 274 -8.57 -6.25 -0.86
CA ILE A 274 -8.29 -5.26 -1.92
C ILE A 274 -8.70 -3.90 -1.42
N LEU A 275 -7.82 -2.92 -1.59
CA LEU A 275 -8.11 -1.53 -1.29
C LEU A 275 -8.06 -0.68 -2.56
N SER A 276 -9.20 -0.22 -2.95
CA SER A 276 -9.48 0.54 -4.16
C SER A 276 -10.69 1.45 -3.90
N ALA A 277 -11.27 2.03 -4.94
CA ALA A 277 -12.53 2.75 -4.79
C ALA A 277 -13.61 1.86 -4.13
N SER A 278 -14.50 2.49 -3.37
CA SER A 278 -15.63 1.77 -2.73
C SER A 278 -16.69 1.30 -3.73
N ASP A 279 -16.81 2.04 -4.82
CA ASP A 279 -17.79 1.81 -5.88
C ASP A 279 -17.32 2.47 -7.20
N PRO A 280 -18.05 2.28 -8.32
CA PRO A 280 -17.66 2.84 -9.63
C PRO A 280 -17.51 4.36 -9.68
N SER A 281 -18.09 5.12 -8.77
CA SER A 281 -17.95 6.59 -8.76
C SER A 281 -16.55 7.06 -8.37
N GLY A 282 -15.77 6.22 -7.73
CA GLY A 282 -14.35 6.47 -7.41
C GLY A 282 -13.37 6.08 -8.53
N GLU A 283 -13.88 5.53 -9.64
CA GLU A 283 -13.09 5.26 -10.85
C GLU A 283 -13.15 6.46 -11.78
N LEU A 284 -12.03 7.14 -12.00
CA LEU A 284 -11.96 8.31 -12.86
C LEU A 284 -10.92 8.12 -13.95
N PHE A 285 -11.22 8.56 -15.16
CA PHE A 285 -10.19 8.74 -16.17
C PHE A 285 -9.24 9.88 -15.80
N THR A 286 -8.05 9.85 -16.34
CA THR A 286 -7.05 10.91 -16.07
C THR A 286 -7.63 12.30 -16.32
N TRP A 287 -8.38 12.50 -17.40
CA TRP A 287 -8.98 13.79 -17.74
C TRP A 287 -10.07 14.21 -16.72
N GLU A 288 -10.88 13.28 -16.20
CA GLU A 288 -11.89 13.59 -15.17
C GLU A 288 -11.22 14.00 -13.85
N LEU A 289 -10.11 13.33 -13.51
CA LEU A 289 -9.30 13.66 -12.34
C LEU A 289 -8.67 15.07 -12.49
N GLN A 290 -8.22 15.42 -13.69
CA GLN A 290 -7.69 16.74 -14.01
C GLN A 290 -8.77 17.83 -13.91
N GLU A 291 -9.95 17.62 -14.50
CA GLU A 291 -11.08 18.52 -14.37
C GLU A 291 -11.53 18.72 -12.91
N MET A 292 -11.49 17.66 -12.12
CA MET A 292 -11.76 17.74 -10.69
C MET A 292 -10.76 18.66 -9.98
N MET A 293 -9.45 18.52 -10.27
CA MET A 293 -8.42 19.39 -9.69
C MET A 293 -8.62 20.86 -10.10
N GLU A 294 -8.88 21.16 -11.38
CA GLU A 294 -9.12 22.53 -11.86
C GLU A 294 -10.37 23.14 -11.25
N ARG A 295 -11.42 22.36 -11.03
CA ARG A 295 -12.64 22.83 -10.37
C ARG A 295 -12.38 23.20 -8.91
N MET A 296 -11.53 22.44 -8.19
CA MET A 296 -11.21 22.68 -6.79
C MET A 296 -10.17 23.78 -6.59
N TYR A 297 -9.27 23.93 -7.54
CA TYR A 297 -8.13 24.85 -7.50
C TYR A 297 -8.03 25.65 -8.79
N PRO A 298 -8.68 26.82 -8.85
CA PRO A 298 -8.72 27.64 -10.11
C PRO A 298 -7.36 28.07 -10.63
N ASP A 299 -6.33 28.05 -9.78
CA ASP A 299 -4.95 28.39 -10.18
C ASP A 299 -4.21 27.19 -10.81
N ILE A 300 -4.77 26.00 -10.73
CA ILE A 300 -4.22 24.81 -11.38
C ILE A 300 -4.72 24.78 -12.84
N GLN A 301 -3.78 24.67 -13.76
CA GLN A 301 -4.06 24.43 -15.18
C GLN A 301 -3.39 23.13 -15.60
N THR A 302 -4.16 22.08 -15.72
CA THR A 302 -3.66 20.80 -16.16
C THR A 302 -3.53 20.76 -17.69
N ILE A 303 -2.70 19.88 -18.21
CA ILE A 303 -2.71 19.54 -19.63
C ILE A 303 -3.59 18.29 -19.78
N GLY A 304 -4.85 18.51 -20.01
CA GLY A 304 -5.84 17.45 -20.07
C GLY A 304 -6.89 17.69 -21.14
N GLY A 305 -7.88 16.89 -21.06
CA GLY A 305 -9.03 16.85 -21.93
C GLY A 305 -9.29 15.41 -22.39
N GLU A 306 -10.54 15.13 -22.67
CA GLU A 306 -10.91 13.84 -23.25
C GLU A 306 -10.21 13.68 -24.60
N GLU A 307 -9.39 12.66 -24.76
CA GLU A 307 -8.76 12.40 -26.03
C GLU A 307 -9.80 11.96 -27.06
N MET A 308 -9.88 12.68 -28.14
CA MET A 308 -10.79 12.41 -29.25
C MET A 308 -10.04 11.72 -30.39
N VAL A 309 -10.57 10.58 -30.85
CA VAL A 309 -10.10 9.88 -32.03
C VAL A 309 -11.28 9.83 -33.03
N ASP A 310 -11.08 10.41 -34.20
CA ASP A 310 -12.13 10.52 -35.24
C ASP A 310 -13.43 11.17 -34.74
N GLY A 311 -13.31 12.20 -33.88
CA GLY A 311 -14.44 12.93 -33.31
C GLY A 311 -15.28 12.16 -32.29
N LYS A 312 -14.76 11.05 -31.76
CA LYS A 312 -15.36 10.26 -30.67
C LYS A 312 -14.37 10.18 -29.53
N PRO A 313 -14.87 10.05 -28.29
CA PRO A 313 -14.01 9.73 -27.16
C PRO A 313 -13.13 8.52 -27.47
N ALA A 314 -11.84 8.65 -27.23
CA ALA A 314 -10.93 7.55 -27.41
C ALA A 314 -11.34 6.43 -26.46
N LYS A 315 -11.31 5.18 -26.94
CA LYS A 315 -11.57 4.04 -26.08
C LYS A 315 -10.57 4.05 -24.93
N PRO A 316 -11.02 3.87 -23.69
CA PRO A 316 -10.12 3.73 -22.56
C PRO A 316 -9.09 2.63 -22.83
N THR A 317 -7.86 2.87 -22.44
CA THR A 317 -6.89 1.78 -22.32
C THR A 317 -7.15 1.14 -20.97
N TYR A 318 -7.76 -0.02 -20.98
CA TYR A 318 -8.05 -0.80 -19.76
C TYR A 318 -6.80 -1.50 -19.23
N ASP A 319 -5.72 -0.74 -19.09
CA ASP A 319 -4.55 -1.21 -18.38
C ASP A 319 -4.73 -1.09 -16.86
N SER A 320 -5.84 -0.47 -16.44
CA SER A 320 -6.19 -0.37 -15.01
C SER A 320 -7.31 -1.35 -14.69
N PRO A 321 -7.02 -2.27 -13.79
CA PRO A 321 -7.99 -3.26 -13.38
C PRO A 321 -9.12 -2.62 -12.57
N ARG A 322 -10.34 -3.12 -12.75
CA ARG A 322 -11.49 -2.74 -11.94
C ARG A 322 -11.58 -3.64 -10.72
N SER A 323 -11.74 -3.05 -9.57
CA SER A 323 -11.99 -3.74 -8.29
C SER A 323 -12.54 -2.75 -7.27
N TYR A 324 -13.19 -3.26 -6.25
CA TYR A 324 -13.77 -2.43 -5.20
C TYR A 324 -13.40 -3.01 -3.82
N CYS A 325 -13.26 -2.14 -2.82
CA CYS A 325 -12.91 -2.55 -1.46
C CYS A 325 -14.11 -3.10 -0.65
N THR A 326 -15.05 -3.74 -1.33
CA THR A 326 -16.29 -4.26 -0.74
C THR A 326 -16.04 -5.18 0.44
N LEU A 327 -15.12 -6.13 0.30
CA LEU A 327 -14.83 -7.09 1.37
C LEU A 327 -14.24 -6.42 2.62
N ALA A 328 -13.36 -5.41 2.43
CA ALA A 328 -12.82 -4.65 3.55
C ALA A 328 -13.91 -3.83 4.28
N ILE A 329 -14.88 -3.30 3.53
CA ILE A 329 -16.04 -2.60 4.12
C ILE A 329 -16.91 -3.59 4.92
N GLU A 330 -17.21 -4.75 4.36
CA GLU A 330 -18.12 -5.74 4.96
C GLU A 330 -17.51 -6.46 6.17
N GLU A 331 -16.25 -6.89 6.09
CA GLU A 331 -15.61 -7.69 7.14
C GLU A 331 -14.83 -6.87 8.16
N LEU A 332 -14.19 -5.77 7.74
CA LEU A 332 -13.38 -4.93 8.63
C LEU A 332 -14.15 -3.70 9.13
N GLY A 333 -15.31 -3.39 8.55
CA GLY A 333 -16.04 -2.16 8.85
C GLY A 333 -15.32 -0.90 8.35
N LEU A 334 -14.51 -1.02 7.29
CA LEU A 334 -13.75 0.08 6.73
C LEU A 334 -14.70 1.20 6.27
N GLN A 335 -14.44 2.41 6.72
CA GLN A 335 -15.09 3.63 6.21
C GLN A 335 -14.10 4.35 5.31
N THR A 336 -14.53 4.69 4.10
CA THR A 336 -13.67 5.27 3.07
C THR A 336 -13.92 6.76 2.88
N TYR A 337 -12.86 7.50 2.53
CA TYR A 337 -12.99 8.86 2.02
C TYR A 337 -13.52 8.86 0.59
N SER A 338 -14.27 9.90 0.24
CA SER A 338 -14.64 10.13 -1.16
C SER A 338 -13.43 10.50 -2.00
N ILE A 339 -13.52 10.29 -3.32
CA ILE A 339 -12.44 10.68 -4.23
C ILE A 339 -12.18 12.18 -4.19
N GLU A 340 -13.22 13.02 -4.02
CA GLU A 340 -13.07 14.47 -3.89
C GLU A 340 -12.29 14.86 -2.64
N GLU A 341 -12.62 14.28 -1.48
CA GLU A 341 -11.88 14.50 -0.23
C GLU A 341 -10.42 14.06 -0.35
N THR A 342 -10.19 12.92 -1.02
CA THR A 342 -8.85 12.37 -1.23
C THR A 342 -8.00 13.26 -2.14
N VAL A 343 -8.54 13.68 -3.28
CA VAL A 343 -7.86 14.60 -4.22
C VAL A 343 -7.56 15.93 -3.54
N LYS A 344 -8.57 16.47 -2.83
CA LYS A 344 -8.39 17.72 -2.08
C LYS A 344 -7.28 17.62 -1.06
N ALA A 345 -7.31 16.60 -0.20
CA ALA A 345 -6.29 16.41 0.84
C ALA A 345 -4.89 16.18 0.24
N THR A 346 -4.80 15.48 -0.90
CA THR A 346 -3.54 15.29 -1.62
C THR A 346 -2.95 16.63 -2.04
N ILE A 347 -3.71 17.44 -2.74
CA ILE A 347 -3.24 18.75 -3.28
C ILE A 347 -2.96 19.73 -2.14
N ASP A 348 -3.85 19.81 -1.14
CA ASP A 348 -3.63 20.68 0.03
C ASP A 348 -2.30 20.36 0.71
N SER A 349 -1.96 19.09 0.91
CA SER A 349 -0.70 18.67 1.53
C SER A 349 0.54 19.11 0.73
N TYR A 350 0.45 19.13 -0.60
CA TYR A 350 1.53 19.66 -1.44
C TYR A 350 1.73 21.17 -1.27
N TYR A 351 0.64 21.93 -1.12
CA TYR A 351 0.72 23.37 -0.81
C TYR A 351 1.27 23.61 0.60
N GLU A 352 0.79 22.88 1.59
CA GLU A 352 1.23 22.98 2.99
C GLU A 352 2.71 22.67 3.16
N LEU A 353 3.24 21.71 2.42
CA LEU A 353 4.65 21.34 2.42
C LEU A 353 5.52 22.22 1.48
N GLY A 354 4.92 23.19 0.78
CA GLY A 354 5.65 24.05 -0.18
C GLY A 354 6.12 23.34 -1.46
N LEU A 355 5.59 22.14 -1.73
CA LEU A 355 5.94 21.33 -2.90
C LEU A 355 5.12 21.70 -4.16
N LEU A 356 4.05 22.47 -3.97
CA LEU A 356 3.31 23.22 -5.00
C LEU A 356 3.25 24.68 -4.57
N THR A 357 3.37 25.57 -5.52
CA THR A 357 3.17 27.02 -5.33
C THR A 357 1.86 27.46 -5.97
N LYS A 358 1.12 28.34 -5.27
CA LYS A 358 -0.09 28.98 -5.82
C LYS A 358 0.27 29.97 -6.91
#